data_cc6b55aa1b4d4ba8dac31bf8c8947e6f
#
_entry.id   cc6b55aa1b4d4ba8dac31bf8c8947e6f
#
_cell.length_a   1.000
_cell.length_b   1.000
_cell.length_c   1.000
_cell.angle_alpha   90.00
_cell.angle_beta   90.00
_cell.angle_gamma   90.00
#
_symmetry.space_group_name_H-M   'P 1'
#
loop_
_entity.id
_entity.type
_entity.pdbx_description
1 polymer ?
#
loop_
_entity_poly.entity_id
_entity_poly.type
_entity_poly.pdbx_seq_one_letter_code
_entity_poly.pdbx_strand_id
1 'polypeptide(L)'
;FNTQWIEMPEEMNRAGHLFASTEGTKGKKLFLIGHLDTVFEADSPFQKFEIREGVVYGPGANDMKGGNVVMIYALKVLNDLNLLQDASITVAYTGDEESTGKPLSISRKDLIEAAKKSDVALGFENSTGFNYATVARRGSSGWSVEVKGKRSHSSSIFSEKTGAGAVFEMSRILNEFYTDVRGETYLTFNPGVLLGGTFVEFDAAQSKGDAFGKSNVVAQTAVVKGGLRFISEDQKSRAREKMKAIVQNNLPHTSATIKFTDSYPAMGPTEGNSKL
;
A
#
# COMPACT_ATOMS: atom_id res chain seq x y z
N PHE A 1 -23.90 8.38 -21.22
CA PHE A 1 -22.61 7.71 -20.98
C PHE A 1 -22.51 6.47 -21.86
N ASN A 2 -21.37 6.30 -22.53
CA ASN A 2 -20.98 5.07 -23.20
C ASN A 2 -20.32 4.16 -22.16
N THR A 3 -20.79 2.91 -22.06
CA THR A 3 -20.30 1.98 -21.03
C THR A 3 -19.44 0.88 -21.66
N GLN A 4 -18.40 0.48 -20.97
CA GLN A 4 -17.49 -0.60 -21.35
C GLN A 4 -17.11 -1.42 -20.12
N TRP A 5 -17.19 -2.74 -20.24
CA TRP A 5 -16.59 -3.67 -19.27
C TRP A 5 -15.20 -4.07 -19.76
N ILE A 6 -14.20 -3.99 -18.89
CA ILE A 6 -12.81 -4.38 -19.16
C ILE A 6 -12.53 -5.64 -18.36
N GLU A 7 -12.33 -6.74 -19.05
CA GLU A 7 -12.00 -8.02 -18.41
C GLU A 7 -10.56 -8.02 -17.89
N MET A 8 -10.36 -8.63 -16.72
CA MET A 8 -9.02 -8.97 -16.26
C MET A 8 -8.59 -10.33 -16.79
N PRO A 9 -7.28 -10.57 -16.98
CA PRO A 9 -6.77 -11.90 -17.35
C PRO A 9 -7.27 -12.98 -16.40
N GLU A 10 -7.69 -14.13 -16.94
CA GLU A 10 -8.27 -15.23 -16.16
C GLU A 10 -7.34 -15.73 -15.05
N GLU A 11 -6.03 -15.81 -15.34
CA GLU A 11 -5.00 -16.21 -14.38
C GLU A 11 -4.85 -15.25 -13.19
N MET A 12 -5.35 -14.03 -13.31
CA MET A 12 -5.36 -13.05 -12.22
C MET A 12 -6.44 -13.37 -11.19
N ASN A 13 -7.50 -14.11 -11.59
CA ASN A 13 -8.65 -14.46 -10.76
C ASN A 13 -9.25 -13.23 -10.04
N ARG A 14 -9.54 -12.19 -10.81
CA ARG A 14 -10.15 -10.94 -10.36
C ARG A 14 -11.26 -10.50 -11.29
N ALA A 15 -12.26 -9.83 -10.74
CA ALA A 15 -13.31 -9.22 -11.54
C ALA A 15 -12.74 -8.10 -12.42
N GLY A 16 -13.42 -7.84 -13.52
CA GLY A 16 -13.09 -6.74 -14.41
C GLY A 16 -13.49 -5.37 -13.87
N HIS A 17 -13.38 -4.36 -14.71
CA HIS A 17 -13.69 -2.98 -14.39
C HIS A 17 -14.79 -2.44 -15.28
N LEU A 18 -15.74 -1.71 -14.71
CA LEU A 18 -16.76 -0.98 -15.46
C LEU A 18 -16.31 0.45 -15.69
N PHE A 19 -16.21 0.84 -16.95
CA PHE A 19 -16.00 2.23 -17.35
C PHE A 19 -17.28 2.80 -17.97
N ALA A 20 -17.54 4.08 -17.73
CA ALA A 20 -18.58 4.84 -18.38
C ALA A 20 -18.06 6.23 -18.71
N SER A 21 -18.27 6.72 -19.95
CA SER A 21 -17.71 8.01 -20.37
C SER A 21 -18.66 8.85 -21.20
N THR A 22 -18.47 10.15 -21.11
CA THR A 22 -18.97 11.15 -22.05
C THR A 22 -17.80 11.92 -22.61
N GLU A 23 -17.89 12.32 -23.86
CA GLU A 23 -16.92 13.20 -24.49
C GLU A 23 -17.52 14.59 -24.66
N GLY A 24 -16.75 15.60 -24.30
CA GLY A 24 -17.15 16.99 -24.40
C GLY A 24 -15.94 17.92 -24.40
N THR A 25 -16.21 19.20 -24.63
CA THR A 25 -15.18 20.24 -24.78
C THR A 25 -15.24 21.31 -23.69
N LYS A 26 -16.27 21.30 -22.86
CA LYS A 26 -16.48 22.31 -21.81
C LYS A 26 -15.90 21.90 -20.47
N GLY A 27 -15.24 22.84 -19.84
CA GLY A 27 -14.74 22.70 -18.48
C GLY A 27 -13.53 21.77 -18.36
N LYS A 28 -13.31 21.24 -17.16
CA LYS A 28 -12.25 20.30 -16.86
C LYS A 28 -12.71 18.87 -17.16
N LYS A 29 -11.78 18.05 -17.61
CA LYS A 29 -12.00 16.60 -17.77
C LYS A 29 -11.98 15.95 -16.40
N LEU A 30 -13.08 15.31 -16.03
CA LEU A 30 -13.24 14.67 -14.72
C LEU A 30 -13.04 13.16 -14.82
N PHE A 31 -12.36 12.61 -13.83
CA PHE A 31 -12.27 11.18 -13.61
C PHE A 31 -12.84 10.83 -12.23
N LEU A 32 -13.95 10.08 -12.21
CA LEU A 32 -14.64 9.68 -10.99
C LEU A 32 -14.38 8.20 -10.73
N ILE A 33 -13.96 7.86 -9.52
CA ILE A 33 -13.46 6.53 -9.19
C ILE A 33 -14.26 5.95 -8.01
N GLY A 34 -14.66 4.69 -8.18
CA GLY A 34 -15.22 3.85 -7.16
C GLY A 34 -14.86 2.39 -7.36
N HIS A 35 -15.35 1.50 -6.49
CA HIS A 35 -15.20 0.06 -6.66
C HIS A 35 -16.51 -0.69 -6.38
N LEU A 36 -16.58 -1.94 -6.87
CA LEU A 36 -17.76 -2.80 -6.79
C LEU A 36 -17.58 -3.96 -5.82
N ASP A 37 -16.35 -4.39 -5.62
CA ASP A 37 -15.99 -5.48 -4.72
C ASP A 37 -16.09 -5.09 -3.25
N THR A 38 -15.97 -6.06 -2.37
CA THR A 38 -15.97 -5.89 -0.92
C THR A 38 -15.00 -6.87 -0.27
N VAL A 39 -14.62 -6.60 0.98
CA VAL A 39 -13.79 -7.52 1.79
C VAL A 39 -14.54 -8.80 2.21
N PHE A 40 -15.84 -8.91 1.94
CA PHE A 40 -16.66 -10.05 2.34
C PHE A 40 -16.70 -11.09 1.23
N GLU A 41 -16.03 -12.22 1.43
CA GLU A 41 -16.05 -13.36 0.53
C GLU A 41 -17.46 -13.98 0.42
N ALA A 42 -17.71 -14.75 -0.65
CA ALA A 42 -19.04 -15.30 -0.94
C ALA A 42 -19.61 -16.22 0.17
N ASP A 43 -18.75 -16.84 0.96
CA ASP A 43 -19.08 -17.71 2.09
C ASP A 43 -19.23 -16.93 3.43
N SER A 44 -19.00 -15.64 3.43
CA SER A 44 -19.20 -14.80 4.61
C SER A 44 -20.67 -14.84 5.08
N PRO A 45 -20.93 -14.96 6.37
CA PRO A 45 -22.30 -14.90 6.90
C PRO A 45 -22.93 -13.50 6.76
N PHE A 46 -22.13 -12.47 6.53
CA PHE A 46 -22.57 -11.08 6.33
C PHE A 46 -22.83 -10.81 4.85
N GLN A 47 -23.98 -11.29 4.33
CA GLN A 47 -24.36 -11.15 2.92
C GLN A 47 -25.70 -10.41 2.72
N LYS A 48 -26.43 -10.12 3.79
CA LYS A 48 -27.77 -9.53 3.68
C LYS A 48 -27.74 -8.01 3.79
N PHE A 49 -28.54 -7.37 2.92
CA PHE A 49 -28.89 -5.96 3.08
C PHE A 49 -30.03 -5.84 4.09
N GLU A 50 -29.87 -4.99 5.09
CA GLU A 50 -30.86 -4.70 6.11
C GLU A 50 -30.88 -3.21 6.47
N ILE A 51 -32.06 -2.70 6.83
CA ILE A 51 -32.18 -1.37 7.44
C ILE A 51 -32.67 -1.57 8.88
N ARG A 52 -31.88 -1.12 9.85
CA ARG A 52 -32.23 -1.15 11.27
C ARG A 52 -32.10 0.25 11.83
N GLU A 53 -33.19 0.76 12.45
CA GLU A 53 -33.23 2.09 13.06
C GLU A 53 -32.69 3.23 12.15
N GLY A 54 -32.99 3.15 10.84
CA GLY A 54 -32.53 4.12 9.86
C GLY A 54 -31.09 3.97 9.40
N VAL A 55 -30.37 2.95 9.87
CA VAL A 55 -29.00 2.63 9.46
C VAL A 55 -29.00 1.44 8.50
N VAL A 56 -28.25 1.58 7.42
CA VAL A 56 -28.06 0.54 6.40
C VAL A 56 -26.93 -0.40 6.80
N TYR A 57 -27.21 -1.71 6.77
CA TYR A 57 -26.25 -2.79 6.94
C TYR A 57 -26.19 -3.64 5.67
N GLY A 58 -24.99 -4.02 5.26
CA GLY A 58 -24.78 -4.90 4.12
C GLY A 58 -23.33 -4.86 3.63
N PRO A 59 -22.86 -5.89 2.91
CA PRO A 59 -21.51 -5.92 2.35
C PRO A 59 -21.23 -4.70 1.47
N GLY A 60 -20.19 -3.97 1.79
CA GLY A 60 -19.80 -2.76 1.05
C GLY A 60 -20.75 -1.59 1.18
N ALA A 61 -21.72 -1.59 2.12
CA ALA A 61 -22.68 -0.48 2.26
C ALA A 61 -21.98 0.87 2.48
N ASN A 62 -20.93 0.88 3.31
CA ASN A 62 -20.10 2.04 3.57
C ASN A 62 -18.86 2.09 2.65
N ASP A 63 -18.24 0.97 2.40
CA ASP A 63 -17.03 0.78 1.59
C ASP A 63 -17.35 -0.12 0.37
N MET A 64 -17.62 0.47 -0.83
CA MET A 64 -17.95 1.90 -0.99
C MET A 64 -19.26 2.09 -1.79
N LYS A 65 -20.24 1.17 -1.68
CA LYS A 65 -21.52 1.28 -2.44
C LYS A 65 -22.28 2.57 -2.13
N GLY A 66 -22.19 3.07 -0.88
CA GLY A 66 -22.74 4.37 -0.51
C GLY A 66 -22.14 5.51 -1.32
N GLY A 67 -20.81 5.54 -1.46
CA GLY A 67 -20.10 6.49 -2.31
C GLY A 67 -20.47 6.38 -3.78
N ASN A 68 -20.62 5.15 -4.29
CA ASN A 68 -21.08 4.91 -5.66
C ASN A 68 -22.48 5.49 -5.90
N VAL A 69 -23.39 5.34 -4.94
CA VAL A 69 -24.75 5.94 -5.00
C VAL A 69 -24.66 7.45 -5.03
N VAL A 70 -23.85 8.07 -4.15
CA VAL A 70 -23.64 9.52 -4.13
C VAL A 70 -23.14 10.01 -5.50
N MET A 71 -22.14 9.33 -6.08
CA MET A 71 -21.60 9.66 -7.40
C MET A 71 -22.67 9.62 -8.49
N ILE A 72 -23.45 8.52 -8.55
CA ILE A 72 -24.50 8.34 -9.56
C ILE A 72 -25.59 9.41 -9.42
N TYR A 73 -26.03 9.68 -8.19
CA TYR A 73 -27.07 10.69 -7.96
C TYR A 73 -26.59 12.12 -8.23
N ALA A 74 -25.34 12.44 -7.92
CA ALA A 74 -24.73 13.72 -8.30
C ALA A 74 -24.74 13.91 -9.81
N LEU A 75 -24.29 12.90 -10.58
CA LEU A 75 -24.34 12.94 -12.04
C LEU A 75 -25.79 13.04 -12.58
N LYS A 76 -26.72 12.30 -11.97
CA LYS A 76 -28.14 12.37 -12.35
C LYS A 76 -28.72 13.78 -12.16
N VAL A 77 -28.50 14.38 -10.99
CA VAL A 77 -29.00 15.74 -10.70
C VAL A 77 -28.40 16.76 -11.67
N LEU A 78 -27.08 16.69 -11.92
CA LEU A 78 -26.43 17.58 -12.87
C LEU A 78 -26.96 17.39 -14.30
N ASN A 79 -27.27 16.17 -14.70
CA ASN A 79 -27.88 15.88 -16.00
C ASN A 79 -29.30 16.45 -16.09
N ASP A 80 -30.14 16.25 -15.06
CA ASP A 80 -31.50 16.73 -15.01
C ASP A 80 -31.57 18.30 -15.06
N LEU A 81 -30.49 18.94 -14.55
CA LEU A 81 -30.31 20.40 -14.63
C LEU A 81 -29.63 20.85 -15.94
N ASN A 82 -29.38 19.96 -16.89
CA ASN A 82 -28.66 20.24 -18.15
C ASN A 82 -27.26 20.83 -17.96
N LEU A 83 -26.58 20.54 -16.84
CA LEU A 83 -25.23 21.03 -16.55
C LEU A 83 -24.13 20.13 -17.08
N LEU A 84 -24.45 18.90 -17.53
CA LEU A 84 -23.48 17.98 -18.11
C LEU A 84 -23.35 18.06 -19.64
N GLN A 85 -24.08 18.97 -20.29
CA GLN A 85 -23.97 19.13 -21.73
C GLN A 85 -22.56 19.54 -22.15
N ASP A 86 -21.97 18.75 -23.05
CA ASP A 86 -20.62 18.93 -23.56
C ASP A 86 -19.52 18.84 -22.47
N ALA A 87 -19.80 18.16 -21.34
CA ALA A 87 -18.80 17.83 -20.32
C ALA A 87 -18.05 16.54 -20.68
N SER A 88 -16.75 16.51 -20.38
CA SER A 88 -15.92 15.31 -20.49
C SER A 88 -15.78 14.64 -19.11
N ILE A 89 -16.41 13.48 -18.94
CA ILE A 89 -16.45 12.75 -17.67
C ILE A 89 -16.14 11.28 -17.95
N THR A 90 -15.21 10.72 -17.22
CA THR A 90 -14.96 9.27 -17.16
C THR A 90 -15.28 8.79 -15.75
N VAL A 91 -16.10 7.77 -15.63
CA VAL A 91 -16.38 7.05 -14.39
C VAL A 91 -15.74 5.68 -14.48
N ALA A 92 -15.05 5.24 -13.45
CA ALA A 92 -14.52 3.89 -13.35
C ALA A 92 -14.93 3.24 -12.03
N TYR A 93 -15.45 2.02 -12.11
CA TYR A 93 -15.70 1.15 -10.98
C TYR A 93 -14.79 -0.07 -11.11
N THR A 94 -13.85 -0.23 -10.19
CA THR A 94 -12.97 -1.40 -10.16
C THR A 94 -13.66 -2.58 -9.49
N GLY A 95 -13.36 -3.79 -9.96
CA GLY A 95 -13.87 -5.02 -9.35
C GLY A 95 -12.82 -5.76 -8.51
N ASP A 96 -11.72 -5.09 -8.15
CA ASP A 96 -10.58 -5.68 -7.43
C ASP A 96 -9.85 -4.67 -6.54
N GLU A 97 -10.54 -3.68 -5.96
CA GLU A 97 -9.92 -2.68 -5.08
C GLU A 97 -9.43 -3.33 -3.80
N GLU A 98 -10.29 -4.09 -3.15
CA GLU A 98 -10.06 -4.72 -1.85
C GLU A 98 -9.00 -5.84 -1.90
N SER A 99 -8.87 -6.48 -3.03
CA SER A 99 -7.85 -7.51 -3.29
C SER A 99 -7.28 -7.37 -4.69
N THR A 100 -6.40 -6.40 -4.85
CA THR A 100 -5.89 -5.96 -6.14
C THR A 100 -5.15 -7.06 -6.91
N GLY A 101 -5.53 -7.24 -8.17
CA GLY A 101 -4.85 -8.14 -9.11
C GLY A 101 -3.40 -7.72 -9.36
N LYS A 102 -2.54 -8.71 -9.52
CA LYS A 102 -1.11 -8.48 -9.79
C LYS A 102 -0.69 -9.14 -11.09
N PRO A 103 0.21 -8.51 -11.85
CA PRO A 103 0.92 -7.25 -11.56
C PRO A 103 0.03 -5.99 -11.71
N LEU A 104 0.29 -4.96 -10.92
CA LEU A 104 -0.46 -3.69 -10.95
C LEU A 104 -0.41 -2.99 -12.33
N SER A 105 0.64 -3.25 -13.11
CA SER A 105 0.78 -2.75 -14.49
C SER A 105 -0.31 -3.26 -15.44
N ILE A 106 -0.98 -4.33 -15.09
CA ILE A 106 -2.15 -4.86 -15.82
C ILE A 106 -3.42 -4.37 -15.15
N SER A 107 -3.64 -4.71 -13.88
CA SER A 107 -4.91 -4.42 -13.19
C SER A 107 -5.23 -2.93 -13.05
N ARG A 108 -4.25 -2.06 -13.07
CA ARG A 108 -4.44 -0.59 -12.96
C ARG A 108 -4.16 0.17 -14.26
N LYS A 109 -3.87 -0.54 -15.36
CA LYS A 109 -3.52 0.08 -16.65
C LYS A 109 -4.58 1.09 -17.10
N ASP A 110 -5.81 0.66 -17.21
CA ASP A 110 -6.88 1.47 -17.77
C ASP A 110 -7.26 2.65 -16.87
N LEU A 111 -7.20 2.46 -15.53
CA LEU A 111 -7.38 3.57 -14.58
C LEU A 111 -6.27 4.62 -14.74
N ILE A 112 -5.01 4.17 -14.85
CA ILE A 112 -3.87 5.07 -15.02
C ILE A 112 -3.99 5.84 -16.34
N GLU A 113 -4.42 5.19 -17.41
CA GLU A 113 -4.62 5.82 -18.71
C GLU A 113 -5.77 6.84 -18.68
N ALA A 114 -6.87 6.52 -18.00
CA ALA A 114 -7.98 7.45 -17.80
C ALA A 114 -7.55 8.66 -16.94
N ALA A 115 -6.85 8.43 -15.84
CA ALA A 115 -6.35 9.49 -14.98
C ALA A 115 -5.41 10.44 -15.72
N LYS A 116 -4.50 9.92 -16.56
CA LYS A 116 -3.57 10.74 -17.37
C LYS A 116 -4.28 11.65 -18.39
N LYS A 117 -5.48 11.28 -18.81
CA LYS A 117 -6.29 12.05 -19.77
C LYS A 117 -7.21 13.07 -19.09
N SER A 118 -7.25 13.09 -17.76
CA SER A 118 -8.16 13.90 -16.96
C SER A 118 -7.41 15.02 -16.23
N ASP A 119 -8.13 16.10 -15.95
CA ASP A 119 -7.59 17.26 -15.21
C ASP A 119 -7.81 17.11 -13.70
N VAL A 120 -8.85 16.38 -13.30
CA VAL A 120 -9.25 16.17 -11.91
C VAL A 120 -9.70 14.72 -11.74
N ALA A 121 -9.22 14.06 -10.68
CA ALA A 121 -9.71 12.77 -10.24
C ALA A 121 -10.38 12.89 -8.86
N LEU A 122 -11.57 12.32 -8.72
CA LEU A 122 -12.35 12.29 -7.46
C LEU A 122 -12.65 10.84 -7.09
N GLY A 123 -12.21 10.41 -5.92
CA GLY A 123 -12.57 9.13 -5.31
C GLY A 123 -13.73 9.31 -4.34
N PHE A 124 -14.72 8.44 -4.39
CA PHE A 124 -15.93 8.50 -3.56
C PHE A 124 -15.87 7.51 -2.38
N GLU A 125 -14.68 7.27 -1.88
CA GLU A 125 -14.41 6.47 -0.69
C GLU A 125 -14.94 7.11 0.60
N ASN A 126 -14.78 6.39 1.71
CA ASN A 126 -15.19 6.85 3.03
C ASN A 126 -14.61 8.21 3.39
N SER A 127 -15.46 9.14 3.75
CA SER A 127 -15.07 10.44 4.29
C SER A 127 -14.68 10.32 5.78
N THR A 128 -13.71 11.12 6.21
CA THR A 128 -13.36 11.28 7.63
C THR A 128 -14.29 12.24 8.38
N GLY A 129 -15.30 12.78 7.70
CA GLY A 129 -16.33 13.66 8.25
C GLY A 129 -17.08 14.41 7.14
N PHE A 130 -18.24 14.98 7.47
CA PHE A 130 -19.15 15.59 6.49
C PHE A 130 -18.51 16.74 5.68
N ASN A 131 -17.64 17.53 6.32
CA ASN A 131 -17.01 18.70 5.69
C ASN A 131 -15.55 18.45 5.32
N TYR A 132 -15.13 17.20 5.11
CA TYR A 132 -13.74 16.86 4.82
C TYR A 132 -13.59 16.19 3.46
N ALA A 133 -12.55 16.62 2.74
CA ALA A 133 -12.06 15.94 1.55
C ALA A 133 -10.59 15.55 1.75
N THR A 134 -10.22 14.34 1.34
CA THR A 134 -8.83 13.88 1.42
C THR A 134 -8.04 14.44 0.26
N VAL A 135 -7.10 15.35 0.54
CA VAL A 135 -6.25 16.01 -0.47
C VAL A 135 -4.83 15.45 -0.52
N ALA A 136 -4.49 14.53 0.39
CA ALA A 136 -3.20 13.84 0.41
C ALA A 136 -3.34 12.47 1.07
N ARG A 137 -2.59 11.48 0.60
CA ARG A 137 -2.59 10.12 1.16
C ARG A 137 -1.21 9.52 1.12
N ARG A 138 -0.80 8.90 2.22
CA ARG A 138 0.51 8.25 2.28
C ARG A 138 0.56 7.01 1.39
N GLY A 139 1.65 6.87 0.64
CA GLY A 139 2.00 5.65 -0.06
C GLY A 139 2.49 4.56 0.89
N SER A 140 2.62 3.36 0.36
CA SER A 140 3.09 2.18 1.10
C SER A 140 4.16 1.40 0.35
N SER A 141 5.08 0.83 1.11
CA SER A 141 6.16 -0.03 0.64
C SER A 141 6.52 -1.03 1.73
N GLY A 142 6.93 -2.22 1.33
CA GLY A 142 7.56 -3.18 2.22
C GLY A 142 9.07 -3.06 2.21
N TRP A 143 9.71 -3.52 3.29
CA TRP A 143 11.15 -3.71 3.35
C TRP A 143 11.49 -4.96 4.17
N SER A 144 12.63 -5.58 3.86
CA SER A 144 13.17 -6.68 4.65
C SER A 144 14.69 -6.58 4.70
N VAL A 145 15.26 -6.92 5.85
CA VAL A 145 16.71 -7.03 6.02
C VAL A 145 17.03 -8.46 6.43
N GLU A 146 18.02 -9.05 5.79
CA GLU A 146 18.64 -10.32 6.16
C GLU A 146 20.08 -10.06 6.56
N VAL A 147 20.46 -10.56 7.71
CA VAL A 147 21.83 -10.48 8.26
C VAL A 147 22.41 -11.86 8.40
N LYS A 148 23.67 -12.01 7.99
CA LYS A 148 24.51 -13.17 8.23
C LYS A 148 25.66 -12.81 9.15
N GLY A 149 25.95 -13.68 10.09
CA GLY A 149 27.10 -13.59 10.97
C GLY A 149 27.89 -14.90 10.98
N LYS A 150 29.06 -14.88 11.60
CA LYS A 150 29.91 -16.07 11.72
C LYS A 150 29.47 -16.91 12.91
N ARG A 151 29.09 -18.15 12.66
CA ARG A 151 28.80 -19.13 13.73
C ARG A 151 30.07 -19.49 14.49
N SER A 152 30.03 -19.45 15.80
CA SER A 152 31.13 -19.81 16.69
C SER A 152 30.61 -20.14 18.10
N HIS A 153 31.46 -20.64 18.98
CA HIS A 153 31.12 -20.77 20.40
C HIS A 153 30.99 -19.36 21.03
N SER A 154 30.06 -19.18 21.96
CA SER A 154 29.75 -17.86 22.53
C SER A 154 30.93 -17.23 23.29
N SER A 155 31.86 -18.04 23.82
CA SER A 155 33.08 -17.53 24.45
C SER A 155 34.04 -16.78 23.52
N SER A 156 33.87 -16.92 22.20
CA SER A 156 34.70 -16.26 21.20
C SER A 156 33.99 -15.03 20.58
N ILE A 157 32.79 -14.70 21.00
CA ILE A 157 32.10 -13.48 20.55
C ILE A 157 32.94 -12.25 20.87
N PHE A 158 32.91 -11.25 19.98
CA PHE A 158 33.71 -10.02 20.00
C PHE A 158 35.20 -10.19 19.76
N SER A 159 35.68 -11.43 19.51
CA SER A 159 37.05 -11.61 19.05
C SER A 159 37.22 -11.17 17.60
N GLU A 160 38.44 -10.84 17.20
CA GLU A 160 38.83 -10.52 15.81
C GLU A 160 38.45 -11.63 14.82
N LYS A 161 38.34 -12.89 15.26
CA LYS A 161 38.00 -14.03 14.41
C LYS A 161 36.50 -14.25 14.22
N THR A 162 35.68 -13.78 15.15
CA THR A 162 34.25 -14.09 15.21
C THR A 162 33.35 -12.87 14.97
N GLY A 163 33.73 -11.72 15.52
CA GLY A 163 32.88 -10.52 15.48
C GLY A 163 31.68 -10.63 16.41
N ALA A 164 30.65 -9.83 16.14
CA ALA A 164 29.48 -9.67 17.01
C ALA A 164 28.31 -10.63 16.70
N GLY A 165 28.28 -11.26 15.54
CA GLY A 165 27.21 -12.13 15.10
C GLY A 165 25.97 -11.40 14.59
N ALA A 166 25.05 -12.15 14.00
CA ALA A 166 23.93 -11.59 13.23
C ALA A 166 22.92 -10.80 14.07
N VAL A 167 22.69 -11.18 15.33
CA VAL A 167 21.69 -10.49 16.17
C VAL A 167 22.18 -9.10 16.60
N PHE A 168 23.45 -8.95 16.96
CA PHE A 168 24.01 -7.63 17.28
C PHE A 168 24.05 -6.72 16.05
N GLU A 169 24.41 -7.25 14.88
CA GLU A 169 24.36 -6.48 13.64
C GLU A 169 22.95 -6.03 13.30
N MET A 170 21.95 -6.90 13.42
CA MET A 170 20.56 -6.53 13.23
C MET A 170 20.12 -5.46 14.24
N SER A 171 20.53 -5.57 15.49
CA SER A 171 20.24 -4.59 16.53
C SER A 171 20.83 -3.22 16.21
N ARG A 172 22.08 -3.17 15.71
CA ARG A 172 22.71 -1.95 15.23
C ARG A 172 21.91 -1.33 14.10
N ILE A 173 21.59 -2.11 13.06
CA ILE A 173 20.81 -1.64 11.90
C ILE A 173 19.47 -1.06 12.34
N LEU A 174 18.71 -1.74 13.17
CA LEU A 174 17.41 -1.26 13.64
C LEU A 174 17.54 -0.02 14.54
N ASN A 175 18.59 0.05 15.37
CA ASN A 175 18.85 1.24 16.17
C ASN A 175 19.18 2.45 15.27
N GLU A 176 20.02 2.29 14.25
CA GLU A 176 20.35 3.37 13.32
C GLU A 176 19.14 3.72 12.42
N PHE A 177 18.27 2.78 12.05
CA PHE A 177 17.00 3.13 11.45
C PHE A 177 16.17 4.03 12.36
N TYR A 178 16.10 3.71 13.66
CA TYR A 178 15.36 4.50 14.62
C TYR A 178 15.98 5.89 14.84
N THR A 179 17.30 6.03 14.88
CA THR A 179 17.96 7.31 15.13
C THR A 179 18.04 8.19 13.90
N ASP A 180 18.34 7.64 12.71
CA ASP A 180 18.81 8.41 11.56
C ASP A 180 17.78 8.48 10.42
N VAL A 181 16.82 7.54 10.38
CA VAL A 181 15.81 7.52 9.31
C VAL A 181 14.50 8.19 9.75
N ARG A 182 14.08 8.02 10.99
CA ARG A 182 12.86 8.66 11.52
C ARG A 182 12.99 10.17 11.61
N GLY A 183 11.87 10.86 11.73
CA GLY A 183 11.81 12.29 12.10
C GLY A 183 11.20 13.18 11.02
N GLU A 184 11.12 12.75 9.78
CA GLU A 184 10.36 13.49 8.75
C GLU A 184 8.85 13.34 9.01
N THR A 185 8.11 14.44 8.89
CA THR A 185 6.65 14.44 9.01
C THR A 185 6.04 13.47 7.99
N TYR A 186 5.08 12.66 8.41
CA TYR A 186 4.39 11.62 7.62
C TYR A 186 5.25 10.43 7.20
N LEU A 187 6.55 10.40 7.51
CA LEU A 187 7.39 9.22 7.34
C LEU A 187 7.23 8.30 8.55
N THR A 188 6.81 7.08 8.31
CA THR A 188 6.80 6.03 9.33
C THR A 188 7.27 4.71 8.76
N PHE A 189 8.01 3.96 9.56
CA PHE A 189 8.40 2.59 9.23
C PHE A 189 8.31 1.73 10.49
N ASN A 190 7.94 0.48 10.29
CA ASN A 190 7.72 -0.45 11.39
C ASN A 190 8.41 -1.78 11.12
N PRO A 191 9.33 -2.25 11.98
CA PRO A 191 9.78 -3.64 11.98
C PRO A 191 8.66 -4.52 12.57
N GLY A 192 7.86 -5.15 11.71
CA GLY A 192 6.67 -5.91 12.11
C GLY A 192 6.98 -7.29 12.66
N VAL A 193 8.05 -7.92 12.14
CA VAL A 193 8.52 -9.23 12.62
C VAL A 193 10.05 -9.27 12.58
N LEU A 194 10.65 -9.83 13.63
CA LEU A 194 12.09 -10.03 13.77
C LEU A 194 12.36 -11.44 14.30
N LEU A 195 13.23 -12.16 13.60
CA LEU A 195 13.74 -13.47 14.03
C LEU A 195 15.26 -13.48 14.01
N GLY A 196 15.88 -14.15 14.96
CA GLY A 196 17.35 -14.27 15.00
C GLY A 196 17.80 -15.51 15.75
N GLY A 197 18.89 -16.13 15.29
CA GLY A 197 19.42 -17.34 15.90
C GLY A 197 20.56 -17.99 15.10
N THR A 198 20.87 -19.23 15.43
CA THR A 198 21.79 -20.05 14.66
C THR A 198 21.19 -20.41 13.31
N PHE A 199 19.88 -20.64 13.28
CA PHE A 199 19.11 -20.94 12.10
C PHE A 199 17.79 -20.16 12.13
N VAL A 200 17.39 -19.60 11.00
CA VAL A 200 16.11 -18.89 10.81
C VAL A 200 15.50 -19.38 9.51
N GLU A 201 14.29 -19.87 9.57
CA GLU A 201 13.43 -20.14 8.43
C GLU A 201 12.31 -19.10 8.41
N PHE A 202 12.14 -18.40 7.28
CA PHE A 202 11.18 -17.32 7.17
C PHE A 202 10.40 -17.38 5.87
N ASP A 203 9.09 -17.58 5.99
CA ASP A 203 8.14 -17.44 4.88
C ASP A 203 7.72 -15.97 4.74
N ALA A 204 8.25 -15.33 3.70
CA ALA A 204 7.98 -13.93 3.43
C ALA A 204 6.52 -13.69 2.98
N ALA A 205 5.84 -14.67 2.40
CA ALA A 205 4.45 -14.54 1.95
C ALA A 205 3.48 -14.50 3.12
N GLN A 206 3.69 -15.39 4.09
CA GLN A 206 2.86 -15.46 5.30
C GLN A 206 3.33 -14.52 6.44
N SER A 207 4.50 -13.87 6.28
CA SER A 207 5.16 -13.09 7.34
C SER A 207 5.33 -13.89 8.65
N LYS A 208 5.69 -15.18 8.50
CA LYS A 208 5.79 -16.17 9.57
C LYS A 208 7.13 -16.89 9.48
N GLY A 209 7.65 -17.38 10.60
CA GLY A 209 8.86 -18.20 10.56
C GLY A 209 9.27 -18.70 11.93
N ASP A 210 10.28 -19.55 11.91
CA ASP A 210 10.86 -20.20 13.08
C ASP A 210 12.33 -19.84 13.22
N ALA A 211 12.80 -19.73 14.44
CA ALA A 211 14.19 -19.50 14.77
C ALA A 211 14.69 -20.55 15.79
N PHE A 212 15.90 -21.04 15.55
CA PHE A 212 16.58 -21.93 16.49
C PHE A 212 17.94 -21.35 16.88
N GLY A 213 18.27 -21.41 18.16
CA GLY A 213 19.56 -21.00 18.68
C GLY A 213 19.87 -21.65 20.03
N LYS A 214 21.16 -21.66 20.39
CA LYS A 214 21.65 -22.08 21.69
C LYS A 214 22.38 -20.93 22.36
N SER A 215 22.25 -20.80 23.68
CA SER A 215 22.90 -19.72 24.44
C SER A 215 24.44 -19.70 24.34
N ASN A 216 25.03 -20.85 24.05
CA ASN A 216 26.48 -21.02 23.87
C ASN A 216 26.93 -20.94 22.39
N VAL A 217 26.09 -20.50 21.46
CA VAL A 217 26.42 -20.36 20.03
C VAL A 217 26.12 -18.94 19.56
N VAL A 218 27.08 -18.30 18.89
CA VAL A 218 26.91 -17.00 18.27
C VAL A 218 25.87 -17.11 17.14
N ALA A 219 24.87 -16.22 17.14
CA ALA A 219 23.81 -16.21 16.15
C ALA A 219 24.35 -15.98 14.73
N GLN A 220 23.95 -16.85 13.81
CA GLN A 220 24.42 -16.84 12.42
C GLN A 220 23.48 -16.09 11.47
N THR A 221 22.20 -16.02 11.80
CA THR A 221 21.20 -15.41 10.92
C THR A 221 20.25 -14.54 11.72
N ALA A 222 19.88 -13.38 11.16
CA ALA A 222 18.73 -12.61 11.62
C ALA A 222 17.96 -12.06 10.43
N VAL A 223 16.65 -12.04 10.53
CA VAL A 223 15.73 -11.55 9.49
C VAL A 223 14.72 -10.61 10.12
N VAL A 224 14.49 -9.46 9.51
CA VAL A 224 13.40 -8.55 9.86
C VAL A 224 12.59 -8.20 8.62
N LYS A 225 11.28 -8.08 8.78
CA LYS A 225 10.37 -7.58 7.75
C LYS A 225 9.52 -6.45 8.31
N GLY A 226 9.32 -5.41 7.51
CA GLY A 226 8.59 -4.24 7.95
C GLY A 226 7.89 -3.50 6.83
N GLY A 227 7.10 -2.50 7.22
CA GLY A 227 6.42 -1.58 6.32
C GLY A 227 7.03 -0.18 6.39
N LEU A 228 6.86 0.57 5.31
CA LEU A 228 7.26 1.98 5.16
C LEU A 228 6.07 2.76 4.62
N ARG A 229 5.75 3.89 5.26
CA ARG A 229 4.72 4.84 4.81
C ARG A 229 5.35 6.21 4.59
N PHE A 230 4.99 6.84 3.49
CA PHE A 230 5.59 8.09 3.01
C PHE A 230 4.54 8.96 2.33
N ILE A 231 4.77 10.27 2.27
CA ILE A 231 3.82 11.23 1.68
C ILE A 231 4.21 11.66 0.25
N SER A 232 5.43 11.34 -0.19
CA SER A 232 5.89 11.60 -1.55
C SER A 232 6.92 10.55 -1.99
N GLU A 233 7.09 10.40 -3.30
CA GLU A 233 8.10 9.50 -3.88
C GLU A 233 9.53 9.94 -3.52
N ASP A 234 9.78 11.25 -3.42
CA ASP A 234 11.06 11.78 -2.96
C ASP A 234 11.36 11.40 -1.52
N GLN A 235 10.36 11.47 -0.63
CA GLN A 235 10.51 11.02 0.76
C GLN A 235 10.80 9.52 0.83
N LYS A 236 10.10 8.70 0.04
CA LYS A 236 10.40 7.25 -0.08
C LYS A 236 11.84 7.01 -0.49
N SER A 237 12.28 7.71 -1.52
CA SER A 237 13.64 7.55 -2.07
C SER A 237 14.70 7.92 -1.04
N ARG A 238 14.60 9.08 -0.39
CA ARG A 238 15.52 9.49 0.68
C ARG A 238 15.57 8.49 1.84
N ALA A 239 14.41 8.03 2.30
CA ALA A 239 14.34 7.05 3.39
C ALA A 239 15.02 5.72 3.00
N ARG A 240 14.77 5.23 1.79
CA ARG A 240 15.41 3.99 1.28
C ARG A 240 16.91 4.14 1.10
N GLU A 241 17.39 5.28 0.64
CA GLU A 241 18.83 5.55 0.51
C GLU A 241 19.52 5.54 1.87
N LYS A 242 18.96 6.20 2.88
CA LYS A 242 19.47 6.14 4.26
C LYS A 242 19.49 4.70 4.78
N MET A 243 18.40 3.96 4.62
CA MET A 243 18.33 2.55 5.04
C MET A 243 19.38 1.68 4.34
N LYS A 244 19.61 1.86 3.04
CA LYS A 244 20.65 1.15 2.30
C LYS A 244 22.04 1.47 2.82
N ALA A 245 22.36 2.75 3.06
CA ALA A 245 23.65 3.17 3.57
C ALA A 245 23.94 2.56 4.96
N ILE A 246 22.94 2.55 5.85
CA ILE A 246 23.06 1.91 7.18
C ILE A 246 23.33 0.41 7.06
N VAL A 247 22.61 -0.28 6.18
CA VAL A 247 22.76 -1.73 5.98
C VAL A 247 24.12 -2.09 5.35
N GLN A 248 24.70 -1.21 4.57
CA GLN A 248 26.02 -1.43 3.94
C GLN A 248 27.21 -1.30 4.93
N ASN A 249 27.02 -0.61 6.05
CA ASN A 249 28.05 -0.41 7.05
C ASN A 249 28.04 -1.53 8.10
N ASN A 250 28.60 -2.69 7.73
CA ASN A 250 28.51 -3.90 8.55
C ASN A 250 29.53 -3.96 9.68
N LEU A 251 29.15 -4.54 10.81
CA LEU A 251 30.10 -4.97 11.84
C LEU A 251 31.05 -6.06 11.30
N PRO A 252 32.27 -6.19 11.89
CA PRO A 252 33.21 -7.20 11.46
C PRO A 252 32.60 -8.62 11.42
N HIS A 253 32.89 -9.36 10.35
CA HIS A 253 32.41 -10.72 10.10
C HIS A 253 30.88 -10.87 10.00
N THR A 254 30.19 -9.77 9.69
CA THR A 254 28.78 -9.81 9.34
C THR A 254 28.56 -9.32 7.91
N SER A 255 27.42 -9.63 7.35
CA SER A 255 26.94 -9.05 6.11
C SER A 255 25.42 -8.86 6.21
N ALA A 256 24.93 -7.82 5.57
CA ALA A 256 23.49 -7.54 5.55
C ALA A 256 23.01 -7.17 4.16
N THR A 257 21.79 -7.53 3.85
CA THR A 257 21.10 -7.14 2.60
C THR A 257 19.74 -6.59 2.92
N ILE A 258 19.34 -5.53 2.22
CA ILE A 258 18.00 -4.98 2.31
C ILE A 258 17.27 -5.10 0.97
N LYS A 259 16.00 -5.49 1.02
CA LYS A 259 15.10 -5.53 -0.15
C LYS A 259 13.89 -4.66 0.13
N PHE A 260 13.37 -4.03 -0.93
CA PHE A 260 12.15 -3.26 -0.88
C PHE A 260 11.12 -3.84 -1.84
N THR A 261 9.85 -3.74 -1.47
CA THR A 261 8.71 -4.08 -2.34
C THR A 261 7.83 -2.86 -2.47
N ASP A 262 7.48 -2.48 -3.70
CA ASP A 262 6.56 -1.37 -3.94
C ASP A 262 5.11 -1.85 -3.85
N SER A 263 4.27 -0.97 -3.34
CA SER A 263 2.83 -1.07 -3.33
C SER A 263 2.26 0.24 -3.91
N TYR A 264 1.23 0.82 -3.32
CA TYR A 264 0.66 2.06 -3.85
C TYR A 264 1.57 3.28 -3.63
N PRO A 265 1.71 4.15 -4.66
CA PRO A 265 2.42 5.41 -4.53
C PRO A 265 1.70 6.36 -3.56
N ALA A 266 2.38 7.41 -3.15
CA ALA A 266 1.76 8.48 -2.38
C ALA A 266 0.91 9.39 -3.28
N MET A 267 -0.22 9.87 -2.77
CA MET A 267 -0.88 11.07 -3.26
C MET A 267 -0.38 12.24 -2.41
N GLY A 268 0.69 12.89 -2.89
CA GLY A 268 1.29 14.02 -2.17
C GLY A 268 0.35 15.23 -2.07
N PRO A 269 0.45 16.04 -1.01
CA PRO A 269 -0.30 17.28 -0.91
C PRO A 269 0.18 18.25 -1.98
N THR A 270 -0.72 18.64 -2.90
CA THR A 270 -0.45 19.64 -3.93
C THR A 270 -1.32 20.86 -3.72
N GLU A 271 -0.87 22.01 -4.23
CA GLU A 271 -1.69 23.22 -4.23
C GLU A 271 -2.99 23.02 -5.04
N GLY A 272 -2.91 22.24 -6.14
CA GLY A 272 -4.09 21.87 -6.93
C GLY A 272 -5.12 21.09 -6.12
N ASN A 273 -4.70 20.06 -5.39
CA ASN A 273 -5.59 19.27 -4.54
C ASN A 273 -6.24 20.11 -3.42
N SER A 274 -5.51 21.09 -2.90
CA SER A 274 -6.00 21.97 -1.82
C SER A 274 -6.97 23.04 -2.31
N LYS A 275 -6.97 23.36 -3.60
CA LYS A 275 -7.87 24.35 -4.22
C LYS A 275 -9.16 23.76 -4.75
N LEU A 276 -9.24 22.44 -4.89
CA LEU A 276 -10.46 21.71 -5.24
C LEU A 276 -11.44 21.67 -4.08
#